data_dfa79efa6f65a013cdefa97fe32ad564
#
_entry.id   dfa79efa6f65a013cdefa97fe32ad564
#
_cell.length_a   1.000
_cell.length_b   1.000
_cell.length_c   1.000
_cell.angle_alpha   90.00
_cell.angle_beta   90.00
_cell.angle_gamma   90.00
#
_symmetry.space_group_name_H-M   'P 1'
#
loop_
_entity.id
_entity.type
_entity.pdbx_description
1 polymer ?
#
loop_
_entity_poly.entity_id
_entity_poly.type
_entity_poly.pdbx_seq_one_letter_code
_entity_poly.pdbx_strand_id
1 'polypeptide(L)'
;MGGKTMDLAFDVTDLGVSDHPAVGEQAPDFTRPLVNDEYWEDVALSELTTEGPVLLVCYPMDGNFGATYIWNELRDRAWEADHDVTIVGLSISTPYEHKTFLAERGIDYRLFSDPQNGVARTYGIVHDLGGMAGLSEPRPAVFLIDEQREIRYAWVAQEWP
;
A
#
# COMPACT_ATOMS: atom_id res chain seq x y z
N MET A 1 -2.81 32.67 10.24
CA MET A 1 -3.26 32.22 10.34
C MET A 1 -3.55 31.74 10.13
N GLY A 2 -3.42 31.59 9.98
CA GLY A 2 -4.10 31.14 10.05
C GLY A 2 -3.99 30.26 9.90
N GLY A 3 -3.75 30.07 10.00
CA GLY A 3 -4.11 29.34 10.18
C GLY A 3 -3.91 28.52 10.32
N LYS A 4 -3.76 28.70 10.81
CA LYS A 4 -4.09 27.93 11.37
C LYS A 4 -4.90 27.38 11.42
N THR A 5 -5.32 27.75 11.32
CA THR A 5 -6.11 27.32 11.63
C THR A 5 -6.43 26.10 11.39
N MET A 6 -5.84 25.84 11.02
CA MET A 6 -6.08 24.91 10.96
C MET A 6 -6.07 24.10 11.39
N ASP A 7 -5.82 24.47 11.66
CA ASP A 7 -5.93 24.00 12.31
C ASP A 7 -6.13 23.26 12.96
N LEU A 8 -5.76 23.80 12.49
CA LEU A 8 -6.00 23.25 13.58
C LEU A 8 -6.41 22.02 13.97
N ALA A 9 -6.82 21.65 13.66
CA ALA A 9 -7.48 20.46 14.03
C ALA A 9 -6.57 19.24 14.02
N PHE A 10 -5.61 19.20 13.17
CA PHE A 10 -4.68 18.07 13.11
C PHE A 10 -3.25 18.56 13.21
N ASP A 11 -2.48 17.92 14.08
CA ASP A 11 -1.05 18.04 14.05
C ASP A 11 -0.53 17.03 13.04
N VAL A 12 0.28 17.49 12.11
CA VAL A 12 0.89 16.64 11.10
C VAL A 12 2.32 16.35 11.52
N THR A 13 2.67 15.08 11.57
CA THR A 13 4.03 14.66 11.89
C THR A 13 4.84 14.50 10.61
N ASP A 14 6.00 15.13 10.57
CA ASP A 14 6.94 15.01 9.46
C ASP A 14 7.62 13.65 9.54
N LEU A 15 7.44 12.82 8.53
CA LEU A 15 8.09 11.53 8.42
C LEU A 15 9.47 11.61 7.79
N GLY A 16 9.78 12.76 7.16
CA GLY A 16 11.01 12.94 6.44
C GLY A 16 11.05 12.19 5.12
N VAL A 17 12.19 12.28 4.46
CA VAL A 17 12.44 11.60 3.19
C VAL A 17 12.65 10.12 3.47
N SER A 18 12.03 9.23 2.68
CA SER A 18 12.22 7.80 2.81
C SER A 18 13.35 7.30 1.91
N ASP A 19 13.96 6.18 2.32
CA ASP A 19 14.98 5.51 1.52
C ASP A 19 14.35 4.42 0.66
N HIS A 20 13.37 4.82 -0.15
CA HIS A 20 12.62 3.88 -1.01
C HIS A 20 13.30 3.75 -2.37
N PRO A 21 13.00 2.67 -3.11
CA PRO A 21 13.52 2.52 -4.46
C PRO A 21 13.07 3.67 -5.35
N ALA A 22 14.02 4.25 -6.07
CA ALA A 22 13.74 5.38 -6.95
C ALA A 22 13.29 4.89 -8.32
N VAL A 23 12.69 5.81 -9.09
CA VAL A 23 12.35 5.56 -10.49
C VAL A 23 13.62 5.13 -11.23
N GLY A 24 13.51 4.05 -12.00
CA GLY A 24 14.63 3.45 -12.73
C GLY A 24 15.33 2.35 -11.98
N GLU A 25 15.09 2.19 -10.69
CA GLU A 25 15.69 1.12 -9.91
C GLU A 25 14.79 -0.13 -9.94
N GLN A 26 15.39 -1.27 -9.61
CA GLN A 26 14.68 -2.53 -9.50
C GLN A 26 13.84 -2.52 -8.23
N ALA A 27 12.55 -2.84 -8.34
CA ALA A 27 11.71 -3.03 -7.16
C ALA A 27 12.11 -4.34 -6.48
N PRO A 28 12.39 -4.32 -5.16
CA PRO A 28 12.67 -5.57 -4.45
C PRO A 28 11.55 -6.57 -4.60
N ASP A 29 11.89 -7.82 -4.91
CA ASP A 29 10.91 -8.89 -4.99
C ASP A 29 10.54 -9.36 -3.58
N PHE A 30 9.36 -9.92 -3.45
CA PHE A 30 8.90 -10.50 -2.18
C PHE A 30 7.81 -11.53 -2.48
N THR A 31 7.61 -12.44 -1.54
CA THR A 31 6.53 -13.43 -1.59
C THR A 31 5.73 -13.31 -0.31
N ARG A 32 4.43 -13.07 -0.44
CA ARG A 32 3.51 -12.94 0.70
C ARG A 32 2.15 -13.48 0.31
N PRO A 33 1.28 -13.77 1.29
CA PRO A 33 -0.10 -14.14 0.97
C PRO A 33 -0.77 -13.02 0.19
N LEU A 34 -1.31 -13.35 -0.98
CA LEU A 34 -2.11 -12.44 -1.79
C LEU A 34 -3.57 -12.83 -1.65
N VAL A 35 -4.39 -11.93 -1.11
CA VAL A 35 -5.72 -12.21 -0.60
C VAL A 35 -6.78 -11.64 -1.51
N ASN A 36 -7.78 -12.46 -1.88
CA ASN A 36 -9.02 -11.98 -2.48
C ASN A 36 -10.18 -12.18 -1.48
N ASP A 37 -11.40 -11.96 -1.88
CA ASP A 37 -12.55 -12.03 -0.98
C ASP A 37 -12.94 -13.45 -0.58
N GLU A 38 -12.27 -14.48 -1.12
CA GLU A 38 -12.61 -15.88 -0.85
C GLU A 38 -11.47 -16.67 -0.22
N TYR A 39 -10.23 -16.44 -0.67
CA TYR A 39 -9.08 -17.21 -0.22
C TYR A 39 -7.79 -16.42 -0.42
N TRP A 40 -6.68 -17.04 -0.04
CA TRP A 40 -5.34 -16.48 -0.30
C TRP A 40 -4.36 -17.60 -0.58
N GLU A 41 -3.28 -17.23 -1.27
CA GLU A 41 -2.14 -18.09 -1.52
C GLU A 41 -0.89 -17.25 -1.60
N ASP A 42 0.27 -17.86 -1.38
CA ASP A 42 1.54 -17.14 -1.48
C ASP A 42 1.84 -16.83 -2.94
N VAL A 43 2.11 -15.56 -3.21
CA VAL A 43 2.42 -15.09 -4.57
C VAL A 43 3.62 -14.15 -4.51
N ALA A 44 4.54 -14.29 -5.45
CA ALA A 44 5.67 -13.38 -5.59
C ALA A 44 5.26 -12.16 -6.42
N LEU A 45 5.78 -10.98 -6.06
CA LEU A 45 5.59 -9.79 -6.89
C LEU A 45 6.04 -10.07 -8.33
N SER A 46 7.17 -10.77 -8.50
CA SER A 46 7.69 -11.11 -9.82
C SER A 46 6.75 -11.96 -10.65
N GLU A 47 5.89 -12.76 -10.03
CA GLU A 47 4.87 -13.50 -10.76
C GLU A 47 3.82 -12.55 -11.37
N LEU A 48 3.46 -11.52 -10.63
CA LEU A 48 2.50 -10.53 -11.11
C LEU A 48 3.09 -9.68 -12.23
N THR A 49 4.32 -9.22 -12.07
CA THR A 49 4.95 -8.35 -13.08
C THR A 49 5.23 -9.07 -14.38
N THR A 50 5.40 -10.39 -14.35
CA THR A 50 5.55 -11.20 -15.57
C THR A 50 4.32 -11.07 -16.48
N GLU A 51 3.15 -10.83 -15.90
CA GLU A 51 1.89 -10.72 -16.64
C GLU A 51 1.55 -9.29 -17.07
N GLY A 52 2.25 -8.31 -16.54
CA GLY A 52 2.00 -6.91 -16.88
C GLY A 52 2.42 -5.96 -15.77
N PRO A 53 2.25 -4.65 -15.99
CA PRO A 53 2.59 -3.67 -14.96
C PRO A 53 1.72 -3.82 -13.72
N VAL A 54 2.29 -3.50 -12.56
CA VAL A 54 1.62 -3.60 -11.27
C VAL A 54 1.66 -2.23 -10.59
N LEU A 55 0.51 -1.79 -10.09
CA LEU A 55 0.43 -0.63 -9.20
C LEU A 55 0.35 -1.17 -7.78
N LEU A 56 1.43 -1.00 -7.02
CA LEU A 56 1.52 -1.46 -5.63
C LEU A 56 1.16 -0.30 -4.72
N VAL A 57 0.08 -0.47 -3.96
CA VAL A 57 -0.44 0.56 -3.04
C VAL A 57 -0.20 0.10 -1.62
N CYS A 58 0.72 0.77 -0.92
CA CYS A 58 1.06 0.45 0.45
C CYS A 58 0.28 1.37 1.39
N TYR A 59 -0.24 0.82 2.47
CA TYR A 59 -1.04 1.56 3.45
C TYR A 59 -0.89 0.89 4.82
N PRO A 60 -1.23 1.59 5.91
CA PRO A 60 -0.97 1.05 7.25
C PRO A 60 -1.70 -0.26 7.56
N MET A 61 -3.00 -0.29 7.41
CA MET A 61 -3.81 -1.49 7.68
C MET A 61 -5.23 -1.28 7.18
N ASP A 62 -5.98 -2.38 7.05
CA ASP A 62 -7.39 -2.33 6.68
C ASP A 62 -8.19 -1.55 7.72
N GLY A 63 -9.15 -0.79 7.25
CA GLY A 63 -9.98 0.03 8.13
C GLY A 63 -9.35 1.35 8.53
N ASN A 64 -8.09 1.59 8.19
CA ASN A 64 -7.48 2.91 8.35
C ASN A 64 -8.24 3.90 7.46
N PHE A 65 -8.52 5.08 7.99
CA PHE A 65 -9.34 6.07 7.28
C PHE A 65 -8.78 6.38 5.89
N GLY A 66 -7.48 6.64 5.81
CA GLY A 66 -6.83 6.94 4.54
C GLY A 66 -6.88 5.78 3.57
N ALA A 67 -6.67 4.55 4.07
CA ALA A 67 -6.74 3.35 3.24
C ALA A 67 -8.14 3.15 2.68
N THR A 68 -9.17 3.33 3.50
CA THR A 68 -10.55 3.21 3.05
C THR A 68 -10.84 4.20 1.92
N TYR A 69 -10.39 5.44 2.08
CA TYR A 69 -10.58 6.47 1.06
C TYR A 69 -9.91 6.08 -0.25
N ILE A 70 -8.65 5.65 -0.19
CA ILE A 70 -7.90 5.24 -1.39
C ILE A 70 -8.60 4.10 -2.11
N TRP A 71 -9.00 3.05 -1.38
CA TRP A 71 -9.63 1.89 -2.00
C TRP A 71 -11.00 2.21 -2.59
N ASN A 72 -11.78 3.07 -1.94
CA ASN A 72 -13.07 3.50 -2.48
C ASN A 72 -12.89 4.28 -3.77
N GLU A 73 -11.89 5.18 -3.83
CA GLU A 73 -11.59 5.94 -5.04
C GLU A 73 -11.17 5.01 -6.18
N LEU A 74 -10.31 4.04 -5.91
CA LEU A 74 -9.86 3.10 -6.94
C LEU A 74 -11.01 2.23 -7.43
N ARG A 75 -11.88 1.76 -6.53
CA ARG A 75 -13.05 0.97 -6.90
C ARG A 75 -13.99 1.79 -7.80
N ASP A 76 -14.28 3.02 -7.39
CA ASP A 76 -15.23 3.87 -8.11
C ASP A 76 -14.70 4.29 -9.48
N ARG A 77 -13.37 4.41 -9.62
CA ARG A 77 -12.73 4.80 -10.87
C ARG A 77 -12.45 3.62 -11.80
N ALA A 78 -12.52 2.39 -11.30
CA ALA A 78 -12.24 1.18 -12.09
C ALA A 78 -10.88 1.26 -12.80
N TRP A 79 -9.83 1.57 -12.05
CA TRP A 79 -8.50 1.82 -12.61
C TRP A 79 -7.96 0.69 -13.50
N GLU A 80 -8.18 -0.56 -13.10
CA GLU A 80 -7.67 -1.70 -13.87
C GLU A 80 -8.31 -1.78 -15.26
N ALA A 81 -9.61 -1.45 -15.34
CA ALA A 81 -10.31 -1.47 -16.62
C ALA A 81 -9.80 -0.37 -17.55
N ASP A 82 -9.44 0.78 -16.98
CA ASP A 82 -9.07 1.96 -17.78
C ASP A 82 -7.58 2.00 -18.14
N HIS A 83 -6.69 1.39 -17.34
CA HIS A 83 -5.26 1.64 -17.41
C HIS A 83 -4.42 0.40 -17.72
N ASP A 84 -5.04 -0.77 -17.94
CA ASP A 84 -4.33 -2.02 -18.25
C ASP A 84 -3.19 -2.31 -17.26
N VAL A 85 -3.46 -2.13 -15.99
CA VAL A 85 -2.50 -2.35 -14.90
C VAL A 85 -3.18 -3.18 -13.82
N THR A 86 -2.41 -4.07 -13.19
CA THR A 86 -2.90 -4.83 -12.05
C THR A 86 -2.67 -4.02 -10.77
N ILE A 87 -3.73 -3.76 -10.02
CA ILE A 87 -3.64 -3.01 -8.76
C ILE A 87 -3.64 -4.01 -7.61
N VAL A 88 -2.64 -3.92 -6.74
CA VAL A 88 -2.57 -4.73 -5.52
C VAL A 88 -2.20 -3.83 -4.35
N GLY A 89 -2.76 -4.15 -3.18
CA GLY A 89 -2.41 -3.45 -1.96
C GLY A 89 -1.41 -4.24 -1.13
N LEU A 90 -0.85 -3.58 -0.13
CA LEU A 90 0.04 -4.21 0.85
C LEU A 90 -0.06 -3.48 2.17
N SER A 91 -0.32 -4.22 3.24
CA SER A 91 -0.34 -3.68 4.59
C SER A 91 -0.01 -4.77 5.60
N ILE A 92 0.01 -4.40 6.89
CA ILE A 92 0.27 -5.35 7.97
C ILE A 92 -0.97 -6.16 8.37
N SER A 93 -2.13 -5.90 7.79
CA SER A 93 -3.34 -6.68 8.12
C SER A 93 -3.14 -8.15 7.75
N THR A 94 -3.73 -9.02 8.56
CA THR A 94 -3.64 -10.46 8.33
C THR A 94 -4.49 -10.88 7.13
N PRO A 95 -4.27 -12.07 6.56
CA PRO A 95 -5.13 -12.56 5.49
C PRO A 95 -6.61 -12.59 5.86
N TYR A 96 -6.93 -12.91 7.11
CA TYR A 96 -8.33 -12.92 7.57
C TYR A 96 -8.94 -11.53 7.53
N GLU A 97 -8.20 -10.52 7.99
CA GLU A 97 -8.66 -9.13 7.97
C GLU A 97 -8.86 -8.63 6.55
N HIS A 98 -7.89 -8.90 5.66
CA HIS A 98 -7.97 -8.53 4.26
C HIS A 98 -9.21 -9.13 3.59
N LYS A 99 -9.45 -10.42 3.82
CA LYS A 99 -10.57 -11.11 3.23
C LYS A 99 -11.90 -10.47 3.62
N THR A 100 -12.07 -10.19 4.91
CA THR A 100 -13.26 -9.52 5.44
C THR A 100 -13.40 -8.12 4.85
N PHE A 101 -12.31 -7.36 4.81
CA PHE A 101 -12.29 -6.00 4.29
C PHE A 101 -12.74 -5.97 2.82
N LEU A 102 -12.18 -6.84 1.99
CA LEU A 102 -12.54 -6.91 0.58
C LEU A 102 -14.01 -7.26 0.38
N ALA A 103 -14.50 -8.25 1.13
CA ALA A 103 -15.88 -8.70 1.01
C ALA A 103 -16.87 -7.62 1.45
N GLU A 104 -16.61 -6.97 2.58
CA GLU A 104 -17.52 -5.95 3.12
C GLU A 104 -17.53 -4.68 2.30
N ARG A 105 -16.43 -4.34 1.65
CA ARG A 105 -16.33 -3.09 0.89
C ARG A 105 -16.57 -3.26 -0.60
N GLY A 106 -16.79 -4.49 -1.07
CA GLY A 106 -16.99 -4.75 -2.49
C GLY A 106 -15.80 -4.35 -3.35
N ILE A 107 -14.59 -4.65 -2.87
CA ILE A 107 -13.34 -4.29 -3.54
C ILE A 107 -12.84 -5.52 -4.29
N ASP A 108 -12.55 -5.37 -5.57
CA ASP A 108 -12.08 -6.46 -6.44
C ASP A 108 -10.57 -6.58 -6.50
N TYR A 109 -9.83 -5.60 -5.97
CA TYR A 109 -8.37 -5.65 -5.96
C TYR A 109 -7.90 -6.63 -4.91
N ARG A 110 -6.74 -7.27 -5.16
CA ARG A 110 -6.15 -8.21 -4.21
C ARG A 110 -5.17 -7.48 -3.29
N LEU A 111 -4.97 -8.03 -2.10
CA LEU A 111 -4.17 -7.39 -1.06
C LEU A 111 -3.10 -8.35 -0.55
N PHE A 112 -1.84 -7.91 -0.58
CA PHE A 112 -0.75 -8.63 0.07
C PHE A 112 -0.81 -8.42 1.58
N SER A 113 -0.62 -9.49 2.33
CA SER A 113 -0.59 -9.47 3.78
C SER A 113 0.86 -9.55 4.27
N ASP A 114 1.31 -8.54 5.01
CA ASP A 114 2.69 -8.45 5.51
C ASP A 114 2.70 -8.09 7.00
N PRO A 115 2.17 -8.98 7.87
CA PRO A 115 1.97 -8.63 9.29
C PRO A 115 3.23 -8.25 10.05
N GLN A 116 4.39 -8.75 9.65
CA GLN A 116 5.66 -8.40 10.29
C GLN A 116 6.30 -7.14 9.70
N ASN A 117 5.64 -6.53 8.72
CA ASN A 117 6.10 -5.29 8.08
C ASN A 117 7.46 -5.44 7.38
N GLY A 118 7.80 -6.67 6.96
CA GLY A 118 9.10 -6.96 6.35
C GLY A 118 9.29 -6.34 4.98
N VAL A 119 8.23 -6.30 4.18
CA VAL A 119 8.28 -5.69 2.85
C VAL A 119 8.48 -4.18 2.98
N ALA A 120 7.75 -3.54 3.89
CA ALA A 120 7.91 -2.10 4.11
C ALA A 120 9.33 -1.76 4.56
N ARG A 121 9.94 -2.60 5.40
CA ARG A 121 11.33 -2.40 5.80
C ARG A 121 12.27 -2.50 4.60
N THR A 122 12.07 -3.49 3.76
CA THR A 122 12.89 -3.65 2.55
C THR A 122 12.73 -2.48 1.60
N TYR A 123 11.51 -1.92 1.50
CA TYR A 123 11.23 -0.77 0.64
C TYR A 123 11.56 0.58 1.31
N GLY A 124 12.00 0.58 2.57
CA GLY A 124 12.39 1.80 3.26
C GLY A 124 11.22 2.74 3.59
N ILE A 125 10.03 2.20 3.84
CA ILE A 125 8.80 2.99 4.04
C ILE A 125 8.12 2.73 5.39
N VAL A 126 8.88 2.39 6.41
CA VAL A 126 8.33 2.04 7.74
C VAL A 126 8.09 3.28 8.59
N HIS A 127 7.02 3.26 9.37
CA HIS A 127 6.82 4.18 10.50
C HIS A 127 6.14 3.43 11.66
N ASP A 128 6.17 4.03 12.84
CA ASP A 128 5.56 3.47 14.05
C ASP A 128 4.59 4.45 14.72
N LEU A 129 4.03 5.37 13.95
CA LEU A 129 3.22 6.47 14.46
C LEU A 129 1.73 6.15 14.56
N GLY A 130 1.33 4.88 14.36
CA GLY A 130 -0.07 4.49 14.42
C GLY A 130 -0.67 4.47 15.82
N GLY A 131 0.11 4.76 16.86
CA GLY A 131 -0.39 4.80 18.23
C GLY A 131 -0.51 3.43 18.89
N MET A 132 -0.02 2.38 18.27
CA MET A 132 -0.09 1.01 18.81
C MET A 132 1.30 0.57 19.23
N ALA A 133 1.50 0.35 20.53
CA ALA A 133 2.78 -0.09 21.06
C ALA A 133 3.18 -1.42 20.43
N GLY A 134 4.42 -1.51 20.00
CA GLY A 134 4.97 -2.73 19.43
C GLY A 134 4.66 -2.97 17.96
N LEU A 135 3.95 -2.05 17.31
CA LEU A 135 3.65 -2.18 15.89
C LEU A 135 4.35 -1.11 15.07
N SER A 136 4.85 -1.51 13.91
CA SER A 136 5.25 -0.59 12.86
C SER A 136 4.36 -0.85 11.64
N GLU A 137 4.27 0.13 10.75
CA GLU A 137 3.36 0.09 9.62
C GLU A 137 4.03 0.67 8.39
N PRO A 138 3.55 0.34 7.18
CA PRO A 138 4.01 1.05 5.98
C PRO A 138 3.50 2.49 5.99
N ARG A 139 4.31 3.41 5.50
CA ARG A 139 3.80 4.72 5.10
C ARG A 139 2.84 4.53 3.92
N PRO A 140 1.83 5.39 3.76
CA PRO A 140 1.11 5.42 2.48
C PRO A 140 2.09 5.63 1.35
N ALA A 141 2.04 4.76 0.35
CA ALA A 141 2.99 4.81 -0.77
C ALA A 141 2.36 4.16 -2.00
N VAL A 142 2.78 4.61 -3.17
CA VAL A 142 2.35 4.04 -4.44
C VAL A 142 3.56 3.86 -5.34
N PHE A 143 3.71 2.65 -5.88
CA PHE A 143 4.78 2.33 -6.82
C PHE A 143 4.16 1.73 -8.09
N LEU A 144 4.49 2.30 -9.24
CA LEU A 144 4.17 1.67 -10.52
C LEU A 144 5.40 0.88 -10.96
N ILE A 145 5.21 -0.42 -11.16
CA ILE A 145 6.29 -1.38 -11.40
C ILE A 145 6.02 -2.07 -12.75
N ASP A 146 6.98 -2.04 -13.66
CA ASP A 146 6.80 -2.61 -15.00
C ASP A 146 7.09 -4.11 -15.04
N GLU A 147 6.98 -4.71 -16.23
CA GLU A 147 7.16 -6.15 -16.43
C GLU A 147 8.57 -6.64 -16.15
N GLN A 148 9.56 -5.75 -16.15
CA GLN A 148 10.93 -6.08 -15.77
C GLN A 148 11.17 -5.78 -14.28
N ARG A 149 10.13 -5.47 -13.54
CA ARG A 149 10.15 -5.10 -12.13
C ARG A 149 10.97 -3.84 -11.88
N GLU A 150 10.98 -2.92 -12.84
CA GLU A 150 11.61 -1.61 -12.69
C GLU A 150 10.57 -0.59 -12.22
N ILE A 151 10.95 0.28 -11.30
CA ILE A 151 10.09 1.35 -10.78
C ILE A 151 9.92 2.42 -11.87
N ARG A 152 8.69 2.69 -12.25
CA ARG A 152 8.35 3.75 -13.22
C ARG A 152 7.77 4.98 -12.57
N TYR A 153 7.17 4.84 -11.41
CA TYR A 153 6.64 5.93 -10.61
C TYR A 153 6.74 5.53 -9.15
N ALA A 154 7.09 6.48 -8.30
CA ALA A 154 7.17 6.25 -6.86
C ALA A 154 6.69 7.49 -6.12
N TRP A 155 5.79 7.28 -5.17
CA TRP A 155 5.36 8.32 -4.23
C TRP A 155 5.30 7.70 -2.85
N VAL A 156 5.87 8.38 -1.87
CA VAL A 156 5.84 7.93 -0.48
C VAL A 156 5.46 9.14 0.37
N ALA A 157 4.49 8.97 1.26
CA ALA A 157 4.06 10.03 2.14
C ALA A 157 5.22 10.51 3.02
N GLN A 158 5.37 11.81 3.13
CA GLN A 158 6.37 12.43 4.00
C GLN A 158 5.74 13.04 5.24
N GLU A 159 4.44 12.91 5.40
CA GLU A 159 3.70 13.43 6.53
C GLU A 159 2.70 12.40 7.02
N TRP A 160 2.44 12.42 8.32
CA TRP A 160 1.47 11.55 8.99
C TRP A 160 0.50 12.44 9.76
N PRO A 161 -0.82 12.42 9.45
CA PRO A 161 -1.82 13.25 10.13
C PRO A 161 -2.17 12.77 11.53
#